data_178707fdf281bbb1e5e16a5e16970a71
#
_entry.id   178707fdf281bbb1e5e16a5e16970a71
#
_cell.length_a   1.000
_cell.length_b   1.000
_cell.length_c   1.000
_cell.angle_alpha   90.00
_cell.angle_beta   90.00
_cell.angle_gamma   90.00
#
_symmetry.space_group_name_H-M   'P 1'
#
loop_
_entity.id
_entity.type
_entity.pdbx_description
1 polymer ?
#
loop_
_entity_poly.entity_id
_entity_poly.type
_entity_poly.pdbx_seq_one_letter_code
_entity_poly.pdbx_strand_id
1 'polypeptide(L)'
;MSTDSTIYAARIRYTELLCRNETNTTILKIYKDGSQVIPTSATVSVFKPDGTGIVEDIAVSVDGNGTLSYAITAAKLPTSFVLGEGYLIEWHAAIAGENYTFRRTAALTLRKLYPTVSDIDLLEEYAHLDNLRPASMTSYETYILSAWTEILRKIRNTGMGYEYLVLSPESFHDALKHLALYKIFKD
;
A
#
# COMPACT_ATOMS: atom_id res chain seq x y z
N MET A 1 6.17 3.25 31.90
CA MET A 1 5.57 4.57 31.64
C MET A 1 5.02 4.55 30.24
N SER A 2 3.71 4.71 30.08
CA SER A 2 3.11 4.85 28.74
C SER A 2 3.48 6.25 28.25
N THR A 3 4.46 6.34 27.36
CA THR A 3 4.76 7.60 26.68
C THR A 3 3.60 7.90 25.76
N ASP A 4 3.05 9.09 25.90
CA ASP A 4 1.89 9.57 25.17
C ASP A 4 2.20 9.56 23.65
N SER A 5 1.67 8.56 22.93
CA SER A 5 1.87 8.39 21.48
C SER A 5 1.18 9.49 20.66
N THR A 6 0.56 10.47 21.30
CA THR A 6 -0.13 11.58 20.64
C THR A 6 0.81 12.60 20.01
N ILE A 7 2.09 12.63 20.42
CA ILE A 7 3.06 13.63 19.94
C ILE A 7 3.59 13.28 18.54
N TYR A 8 3.76 11.99 18.24
CA TYR A 8 4.26 11.52 16.96
C TYR A 8 3.21 10.70 16.23
N ALA A 9 2.96 11.02 14.98
CA ALA A 9 2.00 10.35 14.14
C ALA A 9 2.71 9.60 12.99
N ALA A 10 2.36 8.33 12.80
CA ALA A 10 2.69 7.60 11.58
C ALA A 10 1.56 7.78 10.57
N ARG A 11 1.88 8.13 9.32
CA ARG A 11 0.87 8.24 8.27
C ARG A 11 0.44 6.85 7.83
N ILE A 12 -0.63 6.33 8.41
CA ILE A 12 -1.25 5.05 8.05
C ILE A 12 -2.54 5.37 7.31
N ARG A 13 -2.63 4.96 6.03
CA ARG A 13 -3.86 5.19 5.25
C ARG A 13 -4.77 3.98 5.19
N TYR A 14 -4.22 2.77 5.12
CA TYR A 14 -4.94 1.51 4.92
C TYR A 14 -4.15 0.33 5.50
N THR A 15 -4.83 -0.82 5.67
CA THR A 15 -4.18 -2.12 5.92
C THR A 15 -3.13 -2.38 4.85
N GLU A 16 -1.92 -2.71 5.25
CA GLU A 16 -0.84 -2.99 4.32
C GLU A 16 -1.03 -4.37 3.68
N LEU A 17 -0.86 -4.44 2.36
CA LEU A 17 -0.99 -5.70 1.63
C LEU A 17 0.39 -6.32 1.42
N LEU A 18 0.58 -7.49 1.99
CA LEU A 18 1.77 -8.33 1.81
C LEU A 18 1.44 -9.44 0.81
N CYS A 19 2.26 -9.60 -0.21
CA CYS A 19 2.12 -10.67 -1.19
C CYS A 19 2.82 -11.94 -0.71
N ARG A 20 2.10 -13.04 -0.70
CA ARG A 20 2.65 -14.35 -0.34
C ARG A 20 3.68 -14.81 -1.38
N ASN A 21 4.79 -15.39 -0.90
CA ASN A 21 5.89 -15.87 -1.74
C ASN A 21 6.54 -14.81 -2.64
N GLU A 22 6.41 -13.53 -2.24
CA GLU A 22 7.08 -12.40 -2.89
C GLU A 22 7.84 -11.55 -1.87
N THR A 23 8.81 -10.79 -2.34
CA THR A 23 9.46 -9.77 -1.51
C THR A 23 8.57 -8.55 -1.40
N ASN A 24 8.26 -8.15 -0.18
CA ASN A 24 7.42 -6.99 0.12
C ASN A 24 8.23 -5.94 0.85
N THR A 25 8.16 -4.68 0.43
CA THR A 25 8.78 -3.57 1.13
C THR A 25 7.74 -2.83 1.95
N THR A 26 7.92 -2.81 3.26
CA THR A 26 7.13 -1.98 4.17
C THR A 26 7.88 -0.70 4.50
N ILE A 27 7.14 0.42 4.61
CA ILE A 27 7.71 1.76 4.77
C ILE A 27 6.98 2.46 5.91
N LEU A 28 7.75 3.12 6.80
CA LEU A 28 7.21 4.01 7.82
C LEU A 28 7.79 5.41 7.67
N LYS A 29 6.94 6.43 7.77
CA LYS A 29 7.32 7.84 7.91
C LYS A 29 6.64 8.40 9.15
N ILE A 30 7.42 9.06 9.99
CA ILE A 30 6.95 9.59 11.27
C ILE A 30 6.89 11.11 11.18
N TYR A 31 5.84 11.71 11.70
CA TYR A 31 5.62 13.15 11.65
C TYR A 31 5.37 13.70 13.06
N LYS A 32 5.86 14.91 13.30
CA LYS A 32 5.53 15.75 14.45
C LYS A 32 5.12 17.12 13.93
N ASP A 33 3.96 17.59 14.30
CA ASP A 33 3.42 18.92 13.91
C ASP A 33 3.48 19.16 12.39
N GLY A 34 3.18 18.11 11.59
CA GLY A 34 3.19 18.16 10.13
C GLY A 34 4.58 18.04 9.49
N SER A 35 5.66 18.09 10.24
CA SER A 35 7.03 17.92 9.75
C SER A 35 7.52 16.48 9.92
N GLN A 36 8.21 15.93 8.91
CA GLN A 36 8.79 14.60 9.01
C GLN A 36 9.96 14.60 10.01
N VAL A 37 9.99 13.59 10.88
CA VAL A 37 11.01 13.40 11.90
C VAL A 37 11.98 12.31 11.48
N ILE A 38 13.27 12.52 11.77
CA ILE A 38 14.32 11.53 11.51
C ILE A 38 14.62 10.78 12.81
N PRO A 39 14.25 9.48 12.94
CA PRO A 39 14.64 8.66 14.08
C PRO A 39 16.15 8.43 14.11
N THR A 40 16.72 8.27 15.29
CA THR A 40 18.12 7.93 15.48
C THR A 40 18.42 6.45 15.18
N SER A 41 17.46 5.59 15.47
CA SER A 41 17.49 4.16 15.15
C SER A 41 16.07 3.61 15.08
N ALA A 42 15.90 2.48 14.42
CA ALA A 42 14.63 1.76 14.44
C ALA A 42 14.82 0.26 14.24
N THR A 43 13.83 -0.50 14.75
CA THR A 43 13.67 -1.93 14.45
C THR A 43 12.27 -2.18 13.92
N VAL A 44 12.10 -3.32 13.24
CA VAL A 44 10.80 -3.79 12.75
C VAL A 44 10.57 -5.23 13.16
N SER A 45 9.33 -5.52 13.55
CA SER A 45 8.82 -6.86 13.80
C SER A 45 7.57 -7.09 12.95
N VAL A 46 7.40 -8.32 12.47
CA VAL A 46 6.22 -8.74 11.68
C VAL A 46 5.66 -10.00 12.32
N PHE A 47 4.37 -10.00 12.58
CA PHE A 47 3.68 -11.10 13.27
C PHE A 47 2.55 -11.66 12.42
N LYS A 48 2.30 -12.96 12.61
CA LYS A 48 1.10 -13.65 12.12
C LYS A 48 -0.13 -13.29 12.96
N PRO A 49 -1.33 -13.67 12.48
CA PRO A 49 -2.57 -13.44 13.23
C PRO A 49 -2.59 -14.14 14.61
N ASP A 50 -1.84 -15.21 14.80
CA ASP A 50 -1.70 -15.92 16.07
C ASP A 50 -0.66 -15.32 17.03
N GLY A 51 -0.03 -14.21 16.63
CA GLY A 51 1.02 -13.53 17.39
C GLY A 51 2.43 -14.13 17.20
N THR A 52 2.58 -15.19 16.41
CA THR A 52 3.91 -15.76 16.12
C THR A 52 4.74 -14.81 15.26
N GLY A 53 5.99 -14.55 15.64
CA GLY A 53 6.90 -13.71 14.88
C GLY A 53 7.33 -14.34 13.55
N ILE A 54 7.26 -13.55 12.50
CA ILE A 54 7.84 -13.84 11.18
C ILE A 54 9.23 -13.24 11.09
N VAL A 55 9.35 -12.04 11.63
CA VAL A 55 10.55 -11.22 11.77
C VAL A 55 10.44 -10.53 13.12
N GLU A 56 11.50 -10.51 13.89
CA GLU A 56 11.49 -9.91 15.22
C GLU A 56 12.71 -9.01 15.42
N ASP A 57 12.46 -7.77 15.81
CA ASP A 57 13.43 -6.74 16.20
C ASP A 57 14.62 -6.55 15.25
N ILE A 58 14.35 -6.66 13.95
CA ILE A 58 15.38 -6.46 12.94
C ILE A 58 15.67 -4.97 12.79
N ALA A 59 16.95 -4.59 12.97
CA ALA A 59 17.39 -3.23 12.74
C ALA A 59 17.16 -2.81 11.28
N VAL A 60 16.63 -1.60 11.10
CA VAL A 60 16.36 -1.04 9.79
C VAL A 60 17.14 0.25 9.57
N SER A 61 17.48 0.50 8.32
CA SER A 61 18.12 1.76 7.94
C SER A 61 17.13 2.91 7.94
N VAL A 62 17.60 4.07 8.40
CA VAL A 62 16.90 5.35 8.32
C VAL A 62 17.53 6.10 7.15
N ASP A 63 16.75 6.53 6.16
CA ASP A 63 17.27 7.36 5.08
C ASP A 63 17.48 8.82 5.52
N GLY A 64 18.15 9.63 4.69
CA GLY A 64 18.42 11.05 4.99
C GLY A 64 17.15 11.90 5.19
N ASN A 65 15.99 11.42 4.78
CA ASN A 65 14.68 12.07 4.96
C ASN A 65 13.90 11.51 6.16
N GLY A 66 14.44 10.53 6.91
CA GLY A 66 13.77 9.89 8.03
C GLY A 66 12.75 8.81 7.62
N THR A 67 12.83 8.29 6.39
CA THR A 67 12.02 7.16 5.96
C THR A 67 12.66 5.87 6.43
N LEU A 68 11.88 5.05 7.13
CA LEU A 68 12.24 3.70 7.53
C LEU A 68 11.72 2.73 6.48
N SER A 69 12.55 1.80 6.01
CA SER A 69 12.11 0.79 5.07
C SER A 69 12.69 -0.59 5.41
N TYR A 70 11.89 -1.62 5.21
CA TYR A 70 12.30 -3.00 5.41
C TYR A 70 11.73 -3.91 4.31
N ALA A 71 12.60 -4.74 3.73
CA ALA A 71 12.21 -5.75 2.75
C ALA A 71 11.95 -7.09 3.43
N ILE A 72 10.68 -7.48 3.52
CA ILE A 72 10.26 -8.82 3.96
C ILE A 72 10.47 -9.75 2.78
N THR A 73 11.46 -10.62 2.84
CA THR A 73 11.80 -11.51 1.72
C THR A 73 10.72 -12.56 1.46
N ALA A 74 10.61 -13.06 0.22
CA ALA A 74 9.67 -14.11 -0.18
C ALA A 74 9.72 -15.35 0.75
N ALA A 75 10.92 -15.74 1.17
CA ALA A 75 11.13 -16.88 2.08
C ALA A 75 10.46 -16.71 3.47
N LYS A 76 10.23 -15.47 3.90
CA LYS A 76 9.55 -15.14 5.16
C LYS A 76 8.03 -15.22 5.07
N LEU A 77 7.47 -15.24 3.84
CA LEU A 77 6.03 -15.30 3.56
C LEU A 77 5.71 -16.54 2.68
N PRO A 78 5.98 -17.77 3.17
CA PRO A 78 5.82 -18.98 2.37
C PRO A 78 4.36 -19.27 2.01
N THR A 79 4.16 -20.13 1.02
CA THR A 79 2.83 -20.56 0.54
C THR A 79 1.98 -21.27 1.59
N SER A 80 2.58 -21.74 2.67
CA SER A 80 1.88 -22.38 3.81
C SER A 80 1.15 -21.38 4.72
N PHE A 81 1.42 -20.07 4.61
CA PHE A 81 0.76 -19.08 5.43
C PHE A 81 -0.67 -18.84 4.96
N VAL A 82 -1.58 -18.62 5.90
CA VAL A 82 -3.00 -18.37 5.64
C VAL A 82 -3.17 -16.99 5.06
N LEU A 83 -3.90 -16.90 3.94
CA LEU A 83 -4.29 -15.62 3.35
C LEU A 83 -5.33 -14.93 4.23
N GLY A 84 -5.27 -13.62 4.31
CA GLY A 84 -6.25 -12.82 5.04
C GLY A 84 -5.63 -11.77 5.94
N GLU A 85 -6.48 -11.19 6.76
CA GLU A 85 -6.15 -10.13 7.72
C GLU A 85 -5.54 -10.68 9.03
N GLY A 86 -5.17 -9.75 9.91
CA GLY A 86 -4.68 -10.04 11.25
C GLY A 86 -3.16 -10.10 11.35
N TYR A 87 -2.43 -9.93 10.27
CA TYR A 87 -1.00 -9.72 10.33
C TYR A 87 -0.70 -8.35 10.94
N LEU A 88 0.41 -8.25 11.67
CA LEU A 88 0.82 -7.03 12.35
C LEU A 88 2.26 -6.67 11.97
N ILE A 89 2.49 -5.42 11.62
CA ILE A 89 3.82 -4.85 11.46
C ILE A 89 4.02 -3.85 12.60
N GLU A 90 5.04 -4.08 13.41
CA GLU A 90 5.37 -3.24 14.55
C GLU A 90 6.76 -2.63 14.35
N TRP A 91 6.83 -1.31 14.47
CA TRP A 91 8.06 -0.55 14.35
C TRP A 91 8.40 0.07 15.69
N HIS A 92 9.62 -0.11 16.15
CA HIS A 92 10.16 0.59 17.30
C HIS A 92 11.17 1.61 16.81
N ALA A 93 10.95 2.88 17.12
CA ALA A 93 11.80 3.98 16.66
C ALA A 93 12.29 4.82 17.86
N ALA A 94 13.58 5.07 17.93
CA ALA A 94 14.18 5.98 18.90
C ALA A 94 14.15 7.40 18.33
N ILE A 95 13.47 8.31 19.04
CA ILE A 95 13.34 9.72 18.65
C ILE A 95 13.64 10.61 19.87
N ALA A 96 14.60 11.50 19.74
CA ALA A 96 15.01 12.41 20.81
C ALA A 96 15.34 11.70 22.14
N GLY A 97 15.90 10.49 22.08
CA GLY A 97 16.27 9.69 23.26
C GLY A 97 15.15 8.82 23.85
N GLU A 98 13.95 8.89 23.32
CA GLU A 98 12.78 8.12 23.75
C GLU A 98 12.41 7.06 22.69
N ASN A 99 11.84 5.93 23.14
CA ASN A 99 11.40 4.85 22.26
C ASN A 99 9.88 4.92 22.02
N TYR A 100 9.49 4.91 20.76
CA TYR A 100 8.09 4.93 20.30
C TYR A 100 7.76 3.68 19.52
N THR A 101 6.56 3.15 19.70
CA THR A 101 6.06 1.98 19.00
C THR A 101 4.93 2.39 18.05
N PHE A 102 5.07 2.05 16.77
CA PHE A 102 4.05 2.27 15.73
C PHE A 102 3.57 0.94 15.20
N ARG A 103 2.27 0.69 15.26
CA ARG A 103 1.64 -0.54 14.83
C ARG A 103 0.84 -0.32 13.57
N ARG A 104 0.96 -1.25 12.64
CA ARG A 104 0.19 -1.27 11.40
C ARG A 104 -0.39 -2.65 11.19
N THR A 105 -1.70 -2.71 10.93
CA THR A 105 -2.34 -3.95 10.48
C THR A 105 -1.94 -4.25 9.05
N ALA A 106 -1.76 -5.53 8.75
CA ALA A 106 -1.47 -6.02 7.41
C ALA A 106 -2.36 -7.21 7.07
N ALA A 107 -2.52 -7.45 5.76
CA ALA A 107 -3.19 -8.63 5.24
C ALA A 107 -2.26 -9.35 4.26
N LEU A 108 -2.24 -10.68 4.32
CA LEU A 108 -1.52 -11.51 3.37
C LEU A 108 -2.41 -11.83 2.18
N THR A 109 -1.97 -11.45 0.99
CA THR A 109 -2.68 -11.65 -0.27
C THR A 109 -1.95 -12.62 -1.18
N LEU A 110 -2.68 -13.22 -2.11
CA LEU A 110 -2.09 -14.10 -3.12
C LEU A 110 -1.27 -13.30 -4.14
N ARG A 111 -1.75 -12.12 -4.53
CA ARG A 111 -1.12 -11.23 -5.50
C ARG A 111 -1.41 -9.76 -5.15
N LYS A 112 -0.51 -8.88 -5.52
CA LYS A 112 -0.79 -7.44 -5.50
C LYS A 112 -1.72 -7.12 -6.67
N LEU A 113 -2.73 -6.30 -6.39
CA LEU A 113 -3.57 -5.74 -7.42
C LEU A 113 -2.89 -4.49 -8.01
N TYR A 114 -2.95 -4.36 -9.32
CA TYR A 114 -2.44 -3.21 -10.08
C TYR A 114 -3.42 -2.87 -11.21
N PRO A 115 -3.43 -1.63 -11.72
CA PRO A 115 -4.22 -1.30 -12.89
C PRO A 115 -3.70 -2.04 -14.12
N THR A 116 -4.58 -2.71 -14.85
CA THR A 116 -4.26 -3.53 -16.03
C THR A 116 -4.52 -2.80 -17.34
N VAL A 117 -5.07 -1.59 -17.28
CA VAL A 117 -5.42 -0.74 -18.43
C VAL A 117 -4.30 0.27 -18.68
N SER A 118 -3.95 0.45 -19.93
CA SER A 118 -3.00 1.44 -20.45
C SER A 118 -3.71 2.45 -21.38
N ASP A 119 -2.99 3.48 -21.81
CA ASP A 119 -3.47 4.42 -22.83
C ASP A 119 -3.85 3.72 -24.13
N ILE A 120 -3.14 2.64 -24.50
CA ILE A 120 -3.41 1.87 -25.71
C ILE A 120 -4.80 1.23 -25.65
N ASP A 121 -5.15 0.62 -24.50
CA ASP A 121 -6.46 -0.01 -24.31
C ASP A 121 -7.61 0.99 -24.43
N LEU A 122 -7.39 2.24 -23.98
CA LEU A 122 -8.37 3.33 -24.11
C LEU A 122 -8.52 3.80 -25.56
N LEU A 123 -7.40 3.90 -26.30
CA LEU A 123 -7.36 4.30 -27.71
C LEU A 123 -7.91 3.23 -28.64
N GLU A 124 -7.75 1.96 -28.31
CA GLU A 124 -8.37 0.84 -29.04
C GLU A 124 -9.91 0.90 -28.97
N GLU A 125 -10.46 1.34 -27.83
CA GLU A 125 -11.91 1.51 -27.65
C GLU A 125 -12.42 2.79 -28.34
N TYR A 126 -11.62 3.89 -28.28
CA TYR A 126 -11.97 5.19 -28.86
C TYR A 126 -10.76 5.80 -29.57
N ALA A 127 -10.61 5.50 -30.87
CA ALA A 127 -9.48 5.95 -31.70
C ALA A 127 -9.27 7.48 -31.74
N HIS A 128 -10.32 8.27 -31.50
CA HIS A 128 -10.24 9.73 -31.48
C HIS A 128 -10.03 10.34 -30.10
N LEU A 129 -9.76 9.51 -29.09
CA LEU A 129 -9.57 9.96 -27.71
C LEU A 129 -8.41 10.96 -27.61
N ASP A 130 -7.35 10.79 -28.39
CA ASP A 130 -6.20 11.71 -28.43
C ASP A 130 -6.58 13.14 -28.76
N ASN A 131 -7.67 13.36 -29.53
CA ASN A 131 -8.15 14.70 -29.87
C ASN A 131 -8.79 15.42 -28.65
N LEU A 132 -9.16 14.68 -27.62
CA LEU A 132 -9.74 15.20 -26.39
C LEU A 132 -8.69 15.45 -25.31
N ARG A 133 -7.45 14.97 -25.52
CA ARG A 133 -6.38 15.10 -24.53
C ARG A 133 -5.89 16.55 -24.47
N PRO A 134 -5.94 17.21 -23.28
CA PRO A 134 -5.37 18.52 -23.10
C PRO A 134 -3.87 18.54 -23.45
N ALA A 135 -3.39 19.62 -24.07
CA ALA A 135 -1.98 19.75 -24.48
C ALA A 135 -0.99 19.65 -23.30
N SER A 136 -1.47 19.87 -22.07
CA SER A 136 -0.67 19.73 -20.84
C SER A 136 -0.52 18.28 -20.37
N MET A 137 -1.24 17.33 -20.97
CA MET A 137 -1.24 15.92 -20.55
C MET A 137 -0.55 15.06 -21.60
N THR A 138 0.40 14.25 -21.16
CA THR A 138 1.14 13.31 -22.03
C THR A 138 0.52 11.91 -22.05
N SER A 139 -0.31 11.56 -21.05
CA SER A 139 -0.97 10.27 -20.92
C SER A 139 -2.29 10.37 -20.17
N TYR A 140 -3.12 9.35 -20.24
CA TYR A 140 -4.36 9.19 -19.44
C TYR A 140 -4.13 8.51 -18.08
N GLU A 141 -2.90 8.29 -17.68
CA GLU A 141 -2.53 7.57 -16.45
C GLU A 141 -3.25 8.13 -15.20
N THR A 142 -3.40 9.45 -15.11
CA THR A 142 -4.09 10.10 -13.99
C THR A 142 -5.55 9.64 -13.88
N TYR A 143 -6.25 9.51 -15.01
CA TYR A 143 -7.63 9.03 -15.05
C TYR A 143 -7.72 7.54 -14.73
N ILE A 144 -6.79 6.74 -15.27
CA ILE A 144 -6.68 5.30 -15.00
C ILE A 144 -6.45 5.06 -13.51
N LEU A 145 -5.50 5.76 -12.88
CA LEU A 145 -5.20 5.64 -11.45
C LEU A 145 -6.36 6.14 -10.58
N SER A 146 -7.06 7.20 -11.00
CA SER A 146 -8.26 7.70 -10.32
C SER A 146 -9.40 6.67 -10.38
N ALA A 147 -9.62 6.05 -11.53
CA ALA A 147 -10.60 4.99 -11.72
C ALA A 147 -10.24 3.75 -10.89
N TRP A 148 -8.98 3.34 -10.90
CA TRP A 148 -8.48 2.24 -10.10
C TRP A 148 -8.69 2.46 -8.60
N THR A 149 -8.36 3.64 -8.10
CA THR A 149 -8.61 4.01 -6.70
C THR A 149 -10.08 3.90 -6.33
N GLU A 150 -10.99 4.26 -7.24
CA GLU A 150 -12.43 4.14 -7.03
C GLU A 150 -12.88 2.67 -6.97
N ILE A 151 -12.36 1.80 -7.85
CA ILE A 151 -12.63 0.36 -7.81
C ILE A 151 -12.20 -0.22 -6.47
N LEU A 152 -10.96 0.03 -6.04
CA LEU A 152 -10.44 -0.45 -4.75
C LEU A 152 -11.29 0.06 -3.58
N ARG A 153 -11.72 1.33 -3.62
CA ARG A 153 -12.61 1.89 -2.59
C ARG A 153 -13.96 1.18 -2.57
N LYS A 154 -14.53 0.85 -3.74
CA LYS A 154 -15.79 0.11 -3.82
C LYS A 154 -15.65 -1.29 -3.23
N ILE A 155 -14.58 -2.03 -3.57
CA ILE A 155 -14.29 -3.35 -3.00
C ILE A 155 -14.26 -3.28 -1.46
N ARG A 156 -13.55 -2.30 -0.89
CA ARG A 156 -13.44 -2.13 0.57
C ARG A 156 -14.77 -1.76 1.23
N ASN A 157 -15.54 -0.89 0.59
CA ASN A 157 -16.77 -0.33 1.19
C ASN A 157 -17.98 -1.27 1.10
N THR A 158 -17.98 -2.27 0.22
CA THR A 158 -19.10 -3.20 0.07
C THR A 158 -19.22 -4.21 1.23
N GLY A 159 -18.18 -4.33 2.06
CA GLY A 159 -18.14 -5.29 3.17
C GLY A 159 -18.15 -6.77 2.74
N MET A 160 -18.28 -7.03 1.44
CA MET A 160 -18.32 -8.39 0.88
C MET A 160 -17.06 -8.74 0.09
N GLY A 161 -16.18 -7.78 -0.14
CA GLY A 161 -14.97 -7.96 -0.92
C GLY A 161 -13.75 -7.41 -0.20
N TYR A 162 -12.72 -8.20 -0.16
CA TYR A 162 -11.41 -7.81 0.33
C TYR A 162 -10.41 -7.95 -0.80
N GLU A 163 -9.50 -7.01 -0.94
CA GLU A 163 -8.46 -7.04 -1.97
C GLU A 163 -7.65 -8.34 -1.95
N TYR A 164 -7.42 -8.91 -0.78
CA TYR A 164 -6.67 -10.16 -0.63
C TYR A 164 -7.41 -11.41 -1.15
N LEU A 165 -8.72 -11.33 -1.41
CA LEU A 165 -9.51 -12.40 -2.02
C LEU A 165 -9.53 -12.35 -3.55
N VAL A 166 -9.07 -11.26 -4.15
CA VAL A 166 -9.03 -11.12 -5.60
C VAL A 166 -7.86 -11.93 -6.16
N LEU A 167 -8.16 -12.88 -7.03
CA LEU A 167 -7.17 -13.78 -7.60
C LEU A 167 -6.33 -13.14 -8.71
N SER A 168 -6.92 -12.21 -9.47
CA SER A 168 -6.24 -11.56 -10.60
C SER A 168 -6.75 -10.13 -10.79
N PRO A 169 -5.86 -9.15 -11.01
CA PRO A 169 -6.23 -7.80 -11.39
C PRO A 169 -6.96 -7.73 -12.74
N GLU A 170 -6.73 -8.69 -13.63
CA GLU A 170 -7.40 -8.82 -14.94
C GLU A 170 -8.92 -8.90 -14.83
N SER A 171 -9.44 -9.41 -13.71
CA SER A 171 -10.88 -9.44 -13.45
C SER A 171 -11.55 -8.07 -13.44
N PHE A 172 -10.77 -7.00 -13.34
CA PHE A 172 -11.24 -5.62 -13.33
C PHE A 172 -10.91 -4.85 -14.61
N HIS A 173 -10.28 -5.48 -15.61
CA HIS A 173 -9.78 -4.81 -16.82
C HIS A 173 -10.88 -3.97 -17.49
N ASP A 174 -12.00 -4.60 -17.86
CA ASP A 174 -13.10 -3.91 -18.56
C ASP A 174 -13.77 -2.84 -17.66
N ALA A 175 -13.98 -3.16 -16.38
CA ALA A 175 -14.55 -2.19 -15.45
C ALA A 175 -13.65 -0.96 -15.27
N LEU A 176 -12.33 -1.17 -15.22
CA LEU A 176 -11.35 -0.11 -15.11
C LEU A 176 -11.30 0.73 -16.39
N LYS A 177 -11.31 0.08 -17.57
CA LYS A 177 -11.32 0.74 -18.88
C LYS A 177 -12.54 1.66 -19.01
N HIS A 178 -13.74 1.14 -18.80
CA HIS A 178 -14.96 1.93 -18.90
C HIS A 178 -15.05 3.05 -17.85
N LEU A 179 -14.58 2.81 -16.64
CA LEU A 179 -14.58 3.85 -15.60
C LEU A 179 -13.56 4.96 -15.91
N ALA A 180 -12.39 4.60 -16.47
CA ALA A 180 -11.40 5.59 -16.92
C ALA A 180 -11.96 6.46 -18.05
N LEU A 181 -12.57 5.83 -19.07
CA LEU A 181 -13.24 6.53 -20.17
C LEU A 181 -14.35 7.47 -19.65
N TYR A 182 -15.20 6.97 -18.75
CA TYR A 182 -16.24 7.82 -18.14
C TYR A 182 -15.65 9.07 -17.47
N LYS A 183 -14.53 8.93 -16.76
CA LYS A 183 -13.87 10.08 -16.12
C LYS A 183 -13.29 11.07 -17.14
N ILE A 184 -12.70 10.57 -18.23
CA ILE A 184 -12.18 11.41 -19.33
C ILE A 184 -13.31 12.22 -20.00
N PHE A 185 -14.44 11.59 -20.29
CA PHE A 185 -15.57 12.25 -20.95
C PHE A 185 -16.38 13.18 -20.04
N LYS A 186 -16.20 13.07 -18.72
CA LYS A 186 -16.88 13.89 -17.74
C LYS A 186 -16.18 15.23 -17.49
N ASP A 187 -14.86 15.27 -17.66
CA ASP A 187 -14.02 16.45 -17.46
C ASP A 187 -14.02 17.35 -18.71
#